data_7b15e824f0de59dae5bf21445f467448
#
_entry.id   7b15e824f0de59dae5bf21445f467448
#
_cell.length_a   1.000
_cell.length_b   1.000
_cell.length_c   1.000
_cell.angle_alpha   90.00
_cell.angle_beta   90.00
_cell.angle_gamma   90.00
#
_symmetry.space_group_name_H-M   'P 1'
#
loop_
_entity.id
_entity.type
_entity.pdbx_description
1 polymer ?
#
loop_
_entity_poly.entity_id
_entity_poly.type
_entity_poly.pdbx_seq_one_letter_code
_entity_poly.pdbx_strand_id
1 'polypeptide(L)'
;MVDLRGNVLGRLTSGTLRVTDNTPGDRYAAYVVGRKLTQVRTGPRTVLYRGQGLRFRMLGGAYRVIVRGTGIDVEAVGRGVVMLDGEPRVEGDDVGVYSLDGADCGLEPQLCSPLPSEPERFPLGPTGERSPRVIP
;
A
#
# COMPACT_ATOMS: atom_id res chain seq x y z
N MET A 1 -3.55 5.65 0.40
CA MET A 1 -4.65 4.70 0.11
C MET A 1 -4.41 4.04 -1.24
N VAL A 2 -4.60 2.76 -1.31
CA VAL A 2 -4.52 1.99 -2.55
C VAL A 2 -5.88 1.35 -2.77
N ASP A 3 -6.48 1.58 -3.94
CA ASP A 3 -7.77 1.00 -4.31
C ASP A 3 -7.61 0.43 -5.72
N LEU A 4 -7.31 -0.84 -5.82
CA LEU A 4 -7.02 -1.44 -7.11
C LEU A 4 -7.31 -2.93 -7.17
N ARG A 5 -7.34 -3.43 -8.39
CA ARG A 5 -7.31 -4.86 -8.70
C ARG A 5 -5.89 -5.20 -9.15
N GLY A 6 -5.24 -6.10 -8.44
CA GLY A 6 -3.86 -6.48 -8.73
C GLY A 6 -3.10 -6.87 -7.48
N ASN A 7 -1.86 -6.44 -7.39
CA ASN A 7 -0.98 -6.80 -6.30
C ASN A 7 -0.64 -5.57 -5.45
N VAL A 8 -0.77 -5.71 -4.14
CA VAL A 8 -0.37 -4.70 -3.17
C VAL A 8 0.49 -5.38 -2.11
N LEU A 9 1.68 -4.88 -1.93
CA LEU A 9 2.61 -5.39 -0.92
C LEU A 9 3.18 -4.22 -0.16
N GLY A 10 3.61 -4.47 1.08
CA GLY A 10 4.29 -3.41 1.80
C GLY A 10 4.65 -3.76 3.21
N ARG A 11 5.22 -2.75 3.85
CA ARG A 11 5.66 -2.81 5.24
C ARG A 11 5.34 -1.50 5.92
N LEU A 12 5.23 -1.58 7.24
CA LEU A 12 4.91 -0.44 8.07
C LEU A 12 5.62 -0.61 9.39
N THR A 13 6.49 0.32 9.76
CA THR A 13 7.23 0.21 11.00
C THR A 13 6.30 0.28 12.20
N SER A 14 5.37 1.23 12.19
CA SER A 14 4.40 1.40 13.26
C SER A 14 3.18 2.13 12.74
N GLY A 15 1.99 1.64 13.09
CA GLY A 15 0.76 2.31 12.69
C GLY A 15 -0.39 1.35 12.45
N THR A 16 -1.26 1.72 11.52
CA THR A 16 -2.47 0.98 11.21
C THR A 16 -2.59 0.65 9.74
N LEU A 17 -3.23 -0.47 9.46
CA LEU A 17 -3.52 -0.95 8.14
C LEU A 17 -4.99 -1.34 8.08
N ARG A 18 -5.77 -0.67 7.25
CA ARG A 18 -7.17 -1.01 7.03
C ARG A 18 -7.31 -1.65 5.67
N VAL A 19 -7.82 -2.87 5.65
CA VAL A 19 -7.97 -3.66 4.43
C VAL A 19 -9.44 -3.92 4.18
N THR A 20 -9.93 -3.51 3.01
CA THR A 20 -11.27 -3.82 2.53
C THR A 20 -11.16 -4.74 1.33
N ASP A 21 -11.77 -5.92 1.43
CA ASP A 21 -11.81 -6.89 0.34
C ASP A 21 -13.03 -6.59 -0.52
N ASN A 22 -12.81 -6.09 -1.72
CA ASN A 22 -13.87 -5.73 -2.65
C ASN A 22 -14.39 -6.93 -3.46
N THR A 23 -13.73 -8.08 -3.35
CA THR A 23 -14.12 -9.31 -4.03
C THR A 23 -14.15 -10.48 -3.05
N PRO A 24 -14.98 -10.40 -1.99
CA PRO A 24 -15.04 -11.48 -1.02
C PRO A 24 -15.55 -12.75 -1.68
N GLY A 25 -15.04 -13.90 -1.23
CA GLY A 25 -15.42 -15.18 -1.79
C GLY A 25 -14.58 -15.63 -2.97
N ASP A 26 -13.67 -14.81 -3.48
CA ASP A 26 -12.69 -15.28 -4.44
C ASP A 26 -11.58 -16.05 -3.67
N ARG A 27 -10.61 -16.60 -4.42
CA ARG A 27 -9.53 -17.38 -3.81
C ARG A 27 -8.39 -16.53 -3.25
N TYR A 28 -8.48 -15.23 -3.40
CA TYR A 28 -7.44 -14.31 -2.94
C TYR A 28 -7.75 -13.80 -1.55
N ALA A 29 -6.74 -13.70 -0.73
CA ALA A 29 -6.90 -13.24 0.64
C ALA A 29 -5.76 -12.31 1.03
N ALA A 30 -6.05 -11.39 1.93
CA ALA A 30 -5.04 -10.54 2.50
C ALA A 30 -4.17 -11.34 3.48
N TYR A 31 -2.87 -11.11 3.42
CA TYR A 31 -1.92 -11.70 4.36
C TYR A 31 -1.24 -10.57 5.13
N VAL A 32 -1.41 -10.56 6.44
CA VAL A 32 -0.86 -9.52 7.31
C VAL A 32 -0.21 -10.17 8.52
N VAL A 33 1.04 -9.82 8.77
CA VAL A 33 1.79 -10.28 9.95
C VAL A 33 2.49 -9.11 10.60
N GLY A 34 2.87 -9.25 11.86
CA GLY A 34 3.59 -8.21 12.58
C GLY A 34 3.72 -8.53 14.06
N ARG A 35 4.46 -7.65 14.77
CA ARG A 35 4.61 -7.76 16.21
C ARG A 35 3.48 -7.02 16.91
N LYS A 36 2.99 -7.58 18.02
CA LYS A 36 1.88 -7.01 18.78
C LYS A 36 0.68 -6.73 17.88
N LEU A 37 0.46 -7.62 16.92
CA LEU A 37 -0.59 -7.48 15.93
C LEU A 37 -1.96 -7.68 16.58
N THR A 38 -2.83 -6.69 16.38
CA THR A 38 -4.25 -6.81 16.72
C THR A 38 -5.05 -6.60 15.46
N GLN A 39 -6.22 -7.26 15.39
CA GLN A 39 -7.10 -7.08 14.26
C GLN A 39 -8.54 -6.98 14.73
N VAL A 40 -9.27 -6.05 14.14
CA VAL A 40 -10.67 -5.79 14.47
C VAL A 40 -11.45 -5.66 13.17
N ARG A 41 -12.53 -6.41 13.07
CA ARG A 41 -13.44 -6.26 11.93
C ARG A 41 -14.25 -4.98 12.11
N THR A 42 -14.13 -4.05 11.18
CA THR A 42 -14.81 -2.75 11.24
C THR A 42 -15.98 -2.67 10.25
N GLY A 43 -16.20 -3.73 9.47
CA GLY A 43 -17.30 -3.82 8.53
C GLY A 43 -17.37 -5.22 7.96
N PRO A 44 -18.36 -5.52 7.11
CA PRO A 44 -18.53 -6.87 6.57
C PRO A 44 -17.35 -7.35 5.72
N ARG A 45 -16.58 -6.42 5.17
CA ARG A 45 -15.44 -6.74 4.29
C ARG A 45 -14.17 -6.04 4.73
N THR A 46 -14.17 -5.41 5.88
CA THR A 46 -13.07 -4.55 6.31
C THR A 46 -12.51 -5.01 7.64
N VAL A 47 -11.19 -5.10 7.69
CA VAL A 47 -10.45 -5.42 8.91
C VAL A 47 -9.42 -4.33 9.15
N LEU A 48 -9.34 -3.86 10.39
CA LEU A 48 -8.32 -2.91 10.82
C LEU A 48 -7.23 -3.68 11.57
N TYR A 49 -6.01 -3.58 11.09
CA TYR A 49 -4.83 -4.16 11.73
C TYR A 49 -4.03 -3.04 12.38
N ARG A 50 -3.47 -3.35 13.55
CA ARG A 50 -2.62 -2.42 14.27
C ARG A 50 -1.45 -3.18 14.87
N GLY A 51 -0.26 -2.61 14.78
CA GLY A 51 0.92 -3.27 15.31
C GLY A 51 2.21 -2.59 14.93
N GLN A 52 3.30 -3.33 15.09
CA GLN A 52 4.65 -2.88 14.78
C GLN A 52 5.30 -3.86 13.82
N GLY A 53 6.12 -3.34 12.92
CA GLY A 53 6.77 -4.17 11.93
C GLY A 53 5.77 -4.95 11.09
N LEU A 54 4.68 -4.31 10.69
CA LEU A 54 3.66 -4.94 9.87
C LEU A 54 4.19 -5.22 8.47
N ARG A 55 3.85 -6.38 7.96
CA ARG A 55 4.06 -6.76 6.57
C ARG A 55 2.73 -7.21 6.01
N PHE A 56 2.41 -6.74 4.82
CA PHE A 56 1.14 -7.09 4.20
C PHE A 56 1.33 -7.43 2.73
N ARG A 57 0.45 -8.31 2.25
CA ARG A 57 0.51 -8.81 0.89
C ARG A 57 -0.89 -9.21 0.43
N MET A 58 -1.33 -8.62 -0.68
CA MET A 58 -2.52 -9.02 -1.40
C MET A 58 -2.10 -9.29 -2.84
N LEU A 59 -2.10 -10.55 -3.23
CA LEU A 59 -1.66 -10.96 -4.56
C LEU A 59 -2.88 -11.40 -5.36
N GLY A 60 -3.35 -10.53 -6.24
CA GLY A 60 -4.58 -10.73 -6.99
C GLY A 60 -5.79 -10.20 -6.23
N GLY A 61 -6.96 -10.25 -6.86
CA GLY A 61 -8.19 -9.73 -6.28
C GLY A 61 -8.29 -8.22 -6.34
N ALA A 62 -9.31 -7.68 -5.71
CA ALA A 62 -9.53 -6.23 -5.64
C ALA A 62 -9.62 -5.80 -4.18
N TYR A 63 -8.78 -4.85 -3.80
CA TYR A 63 -8.66 -4.40 -2.42
C TYR A 63 -8.58 -2.89 -2.33
N ARG A 64 -9.11 -2.37 -1.22
CA ARG A 64 -8.81 -1.02 -0.78
C ARG A 64 -7.94 -1.14 0.48
N VAL A 65 -6.79 -0.52 0.45
CA VAL A 65 -5.83 -0.58 1.54
C VAL A 65 -5.50 0.83 1.99
N ILE A 66 -5.66 1.11 3.27
CA ILE A 66 -5.30 2.40 3.86
C ILE A 66 -4.21 2.15 4.89
N VAL A 67 -3.03 2.71 4.63
CA VAL A 67 -1.86 2.58 5.51
C VAL A 67 -1.60 3.92 6.16
N ARG A 68 -1.48 3.93 7.48
CA ARG A 68 -1.17 5.15 8.25
C ARG A 68 -0.12 4.84 9.29
N GLY A 69 0.93 5.64 9.31
CA GLY A 69 2.01 5.46 10.27
C GLY A 69 3.34 5.93 9.74
N THR A 70 4.39 5.27 10.19
CA THR A 70 5.78 5.63 9.86
C THR A 70 6.51 4.44 9.26
N GLY A 71 7.56 4.73 8.48
CA GLY A 71 8.35 3.70 7.83
C GLY A 71 7.55 2.90 6.83
N ILE A 72 6.74 3.59 6.04
CA ILE A 72 5.84 2.97 5.08
C ILE A 72 6.61 2.62 3.81
N ASP A 73 6.39 1.39 3.34
CA ASP A 73 6.94 0.89 2.09
C ASP A 73 5.76 0.24 1.37
N VAL A 74 5.33 0.82 0.25
CA VAL A 74 4.16 0.34 -0.49
C VAL A 74 4.53 0.08 -1.93
N GLU A 75 4.22 -1.12 -2.39
CA GLU A 75 4.37 -1.53 -3.77
C GLU A 75 3.01 -1.94 -4.31
N ALA A 76 2.56 -1.27 -5.36
CA ALA A 76 1.25 -1.53 -5.95
C ALA A 76 1.37 -1.65 -7.46
N VAL A 77 0.81 -2.73 -8.00
CA VAL A 77 0.79 -2.98 -9.43
C VAL A 77 -0.60 -3.47 -9.81
N GLY A 78 -1.19 -2.85 -10.81
CA GLY A 78 -2.50 -3.27 -11.26
C GLY A 78 -3.29 -2.12 -11.85
N ARG A 79 -4.59 -2.18 -11.65
CA ARG A 79 -5.55 -1.28 -12.26
C ARG A 79 -6.39 -0.64 -11.16
N GLY A 80 -6.40 0.68 -11.09
CA GLY A 80 -7.15 1.40 -10.08
C GLY A 80 -6.53 2.73 -9.72
N VAL A 81 -6.54 3.08 -8.46
CA VAL A 81 -6.08 4.39 -7.98
C VAL A 81 -5.21 4.22 -6.74
N VAL A 82 -4.11 4.95 -6.72
CA VAL A 82 -3.25 5.06 -5.53
C VAL A 82 -3.21 6.52 -5.13
N MET A 83 -3.48 6.81 -3.87
CA MET A 83 -3.33 8.14 -3.30
C MET A 83 -2.28 8.08 -2.21
N LEU A 84 -1.25 8.89 -2.37
CA LEU A 84 -0.11 8.92 -1.46
C LEU A 84 0.03 10.29 -0.81
N ASP A 85 0.34 10.28 0.47
CA ASP A 85 0.57 11.48 1.26
C ASP A 85 1.62 11.14 2.30
N GLY A 86 2.81 11.67 2.11
CA GLY A 86 3.94 11.41 2.96
C GLY A 86 4.33 12.58 3.84
N GLU A 87 3.44 13.53 4.07
CA GLU A 87 3.74 14.68 4.91
C GLU A 87 4.10 14.21 6.33
N PRO A 88 5.34 14.48 6.81
CA PRO A 88 5.72 14.06 8.14
C PRO A 88 5.05 14.93 9.20
N ARG A 89 4.66 14.31 10.32
CA ARG A 89 4.09 15.04 11.45
C ARG A 89 5.16 15.78 12.22
N VAL A 90 6.37 15.25 12.22
CA VAL A 90 7.53 15.81 12.90
C VAL A 90 8.64 15.85 11.87
N GLU A 91 9.36 16.97 11.85
CA GLU A 91 10.50 17.12 10.94
C GLU A 91 11.51 15.99 11.16
N GLY A 92 11.93 15.38 10.06
CA GLY A 92 12.88 14.27 10.10
C GLY A 92 12.26 12.90 10.22
N ASP A 93 10.93 12.78 10.33
CA ASP A 93 10.28 11.49 10.32
C ASP A 93 10.50 10.79 8.99
N ASP A 94 10.79 9.49 9.08
CA ASP A 94 10.86 8.64 7.90
C ASP A 94 9.44 8.20 7.55
N VAL A 95 8.84 8.85 6.57
CA VAL A 95 7.49 8.52 6.14
C VAL A 95 7.44 7.33 5.21
N GLY A 96 8.48 7.13 4.37
CA GLY A 96 8.59 5.92 3.59
C GLY A 96 8.76 6.13 2.09
N VAL A 97 8.59 5.02 1.36
CA VAL A 97 8.83 4.95 -0.08
C VAL A 97 7.70 4.18 -0.76
N TYR A 98 7.63 4.30 -2.09
CA TYR A 98 6.63 3.58 -2.87
C TYR A 98 7.16 3.18 -4.24
N SER A 99 6.49 2.18 -4.83
CA SER A 99 6.70 1.74 -6.20
C SER A 99 5.36 1.41 -6.83
N LEU A 100 5.17 1.81 -8.08
CA LEU A 100 3.95 1.54 -8.84
C LEU A 100 4.22 0.75 -10.12
N ASP A 101 5.41 0.19 -10.25
CA ASP A 101 5.85 -0.50 -11.45
C ASP A 101 6.44 -1.89 -11.18
N GLY A 102 6.24 -2.39 -9.98
CA GLY A 102 6.73 -3.72 -9.62
C GLY A 102 8.11 -3.77 -9.00
N ALA A 103 8.78 -2.63 -8.83
CA ALA A 103 10.07 -2.62 -8.14
C ALA A 103 9.89 -3.04 -6.68
N ASP A 104 10.81 -3.87 -6.18
CA ASP A 104 10.82 -4.31 -4.80
C ASP A 104 11.67 -3.35 -3.98
N CYS A 105 11.03 -2.53 -3.18
CA CYS A 105 11.72 -1.52 -2.39
C CYS A 105 12.64 -2.12 -1.32
N GLY A 106 12.36 -3.34 -0.90
CA GLY A 106 13.19 -4.03 0.05
C GLY A 106 14.51 -4.51 -0.55
N LEU A 107 14.48 -4.94 -1.81
CA LEU A 107 15.67 -5.44 -2.51
C LEU A 107 16.40 -4.34 -3.27
N GLU A 108 15.65 -3.43 -3.88
CA GLU A 108 16.21 -2.39 -4.75
C GLU A 108 15.61 -1.04 -4.37
N PRO A 109 15.95 -0.51 -3.18
CA PRO A 109 15.35 0.73 -2.70
C PRO A 109 15.59 1.93 -3.61
N GLN A 110 16.67 1.91 -4.38
CA GLN A 110 16.99 2.97 -5.32
C GLN A 110 15.98 3.09 -6.48
N LEU A 111 15.18 2.05 -6.72
CA LEU A 111 14.15 2.06 -7.76
C LEU A 111 12.81 2.57 -7.24
N CYS A 112 12.73 2.88 -5.96
CA CYS A 112 11.52 3.39 -5.33
C CYS A 112 11.66 4.88 -5.05
N SER A 113 10.51 5.55 -5.00
CA SER A 113 10.44 6.98 -4.77
C SER A 113 10.00 7.27 -3.35
N PRO A 114 10.44 8.38 -2.75
CA PRO A 114 9.90 8.78 -1.45
C PRO A 114 8.43 9.16 -1.59
N LEU A 115 7.65 8.94 -0.54
CA LEU A 115 6.26 9.36 -0.53
C LEU A 115 6.21 10.88 -0.76
N PRO A 116 5.23 11.36 -1.55
CA PRO A 116 5.13 12.79 -1.82
C PRO A 116 4.81 13.58 -0.55
N SER A 117 5.31 14.80 -0.46
CA SER A 117 5.09 15.66 0.70
C SER A 117 3.69 16.24 0.76
N GLU A 118 2.96 16.18 -0.34
CA GLU A 118 1.56 16.61 -0.42
C GLU A 118 0.73 15.47 -1.00
N PRO A 119 -0.57 15.41 -0.72
CA PRO A 119 -1.41 14.36 -1.28
C PRO A 119 -1.33 14.34 -2.80
N GLU A 120 -1.10 13.17 -3.36
CA GLU A 120 -0.96 12.97 -4.79
C GLU A 120 -1.70 11.71 -5.23
N ARG A 121 -2.40 11.80 -6.36
CA ARG A 121 -3.22 10.72 -6.88
C ARG A 121 -2.61 10.14 -8.14
N PHE A 122 -2.44 8.82 -8.16
CA PHE A 122 -1.87 8.10 -9.29
C PHE A 122 -2.90 7.10 -9.83
N PRO A 123 -3.51 7.37 -10.99
CA PRO A 123 -4.33 6.35 -11.65
C PRO A 123 -3.44 5.30 -12.32
N LEU A 124 -3.86 4.04 -12.24
CA LEU A 124 -3.13 2.90 -12.80
C LEU A 124 -4.04 2.09 -13.70
N GLY A 125 -3.44 1.40 -14.69
CA GLY A 125 -4.15 0.50 -15.57
C GLY A 125 -4.36 1.04 -16.98
N PRO A 126 -5.12 0.34 -17.82
CA PRO A 126 -5.18 0.66 -19.27
C PRO A 126 -5.65 2.06 -19.59
N THR A 127 -6.51 2.67 -18.76
CA THR A 127 -7.03 4.00 -19.01
C THR A 127 -6.41 5.07 -18.13
N GLY A 128 -5.76 4.69 -17.04
CA GLY A 128 -5.11 5.62 -16.12
C GLY A 128 -3.67 5.25 -15.90
N GLU A 129 -3.12 4.47 -16.79
CA GLU A 129 -1.82 3.90 -16.63
C GLU A 129 -0.73 4.96 -16.60
N ARG A 130 0.20 4.77 -15.73
CA ARG A 130 1.39 5.61 -15.67
C ARG A 130 2.36 5.11 -16.71
N SER A 131 2.53 5.91 -17.74
CA SER A 131 3.37 5.52 -18.84
C SER A 131 4.80 6.07 -18.83
N PRO A 132 5.23 6.87 -17.86
CA PRO A 132 6.60 7.41 -17.90
C PRO A 132 7.66 6.33 -17.96
N ARG A 133 7.32 5.14 -17.61
CA ARG A 133 8.27 4.04 -17.65
C ARG A 133 8.48 3.49 -19.03
N VAL A 134 7.46 3.56 -19.86
CA VAL A 134 7.52 3.06 -21.22
C VAL A 134 7.87 4.16 -22.20
N ILE A 135 7.86 5.38 -21.74
CA ILE A 135 8.25 6.52 -22.53
C ILE A 135 9.64 6.93 -22.09
N PRO A 136 10.63 6.48 -22.81
CA PRO A 136 11.99 6.89 -22.52
C PRO A 136 12.17 8.36 -22.74
#